data_a10dd24adc63ecf9440854587c15b0e6
#
_entry.id   a10dd24adc63ecf9440854587c15b0e6
#
_cell.length_a   1.000
_cell.length_b   1.000
_cell.length_c   1.000
_cell.angle_alpha   90.00
_cell.angle_beta   90.00
_cell.angle_gamma   90.00
#
_symmetry.space_group_name_H-M   'P 1'
#
loop_
_entity.id
_entity.type
_entity.pdbx_description
1 polymer ?
#
loop_
_entity_poly.entity_id
_entity_poly.type
_entity_poly.pdbx_seq_one_letter_code
_entity_poly.pdbx_strand_id
1 'polypeptide(L)'
;MVKWQGAAGICLNEDNQLLMVLQGAKEEVKTWAVPSGGKEATENFEACCIREVYEETGFVVDIVREVLHKNNDVVEVRYFETIIKGGQMMIHDPDELIYEIAWKSKDELLDLTLTFPEDRQFLLSLLT
;
A
#
# COMPACT_ATOMS: atom_id res chain seq x y z
N MET A 1 -12.31 -10.26 -21.27
CA MET A 1 -11.65 -10.60 -19.99
C MET A 1 -11.64 -9.38 -19.08
N VAL A 2 -12.03 -9.59 -17.82
CA VAL A 2 -12.04 -8.49 -16.85
C VAL A 2 -10.64 -8.39 -16.22
N LYS A 3 -10.07 -7.19 -16.24
CA LYS A 3 -8.81 -6.92 -15.53
C LYS A 3 -9.02 -7.02 -14.03
N TRP A 4 -8.01 -7.48 -13.32
CA TRP A 4 -7.95 -7.28 -11.87
C TRP A 4 -7.62 -5.81 -11.63
N GLN A 5 -8.38 -5.16 -10.77
CA GLN A 5 -8.21 -3.74 -10.46
C GLN A 5 -7.99 -3.55 -8.97
N GLY A 6 -7.09 -2.65 -8.62
CA GLY A 6 -6.78 -2.38 -7.23
C GLY A 6 -6.19 -1.00 -7.02
N ALA A 7 -5.93 -0.68 -5.76
CA ALA A 7 -5.35 0.59 -5.37
C ALA A 7 -4.33 0.39 -4.26
N ALA A 8 -3.37 1.32 -4.19
CA ALA A 8 -2.31 1.31 -3.18
C ALA A 8 -2.17 2.70 -2.58
N GLY A 9 -1.86 2.77 -1.30
CA GLY A 9 -1.73 4.03 -0.58
C GLY A 9 -0.28 4.34 -0.23
N ILE A 10 0.17 5.53 -0.61
CA ILE A 10 1.49 6.06 -0.26
C ILE A 10 1.28 7.04 0.89
N CYS A 11 1.84 6.72 2.05
CA CYS A 11 1.72 7.56 3.23
C CYS A 11 3.11 7.79 3.82
N LEU A 12 3.50 9.06 3.94
CA LEU A 12 4.78 9.49 4.49
C LEU A 12 4.55 10.18 5.82
N ASN A 13 5.47 9.99 6.77
CA ASN A 13 5.41 10.70 8.05
C ASN A 13 6.43 11.86 8.08
N GLU A 14 6.44 12.59 9.21
CA GLU A 14 7.33 13.75 9.39
C GLU A 14 8.80 13.36 9.45
N ASP A 15 9.09 12.09 9.73
CA ASP A 15 10.46 11.58 9.82
C ASP A 15 10.98 11.05 8.48
N ASN A 16 10.28 11.35 7.39
CA ASN A 16 10.64 10.91 6.04
C ASN A 16 10.69 9.39 5.94
N GLN A 17 9.63 8.74 6.46
CA GLN A 17 9.46 7.30 6.40
C GLN A 17 8.18 6.95 5.68
N LEU A 18 8.19 5.80 5.00
CA LEU A 18 7.08 5.29 4.21
C LEU A 18 6.34 4.19 4.98
N LEU A 19 5.02 4.29 5.03
CA LEU A 19 4.17 3.28 5.65
C LEU A 19 4.17 2.02 4.80
N MET A 20 4.53 0.89 5.41
CA MET A 20 4.59 -0.40 4.72
C MET A 20 4.03 -1.51 5.58
N VAL A 21 3.63 -2.59 4.94
CA VAL A 21 3.11 -3.80 5.61
C VAL A 21 3.91 -5.01 5.16
N LEU A 22 4.13 -5.93 6.10
CA LEU A 22 4.71 -7.24 5.83
C LEU A 22 3.57 -8.20 5.57
N GLN A 23 3.53 -8.82 4.41
CA GLN A 23 2.37 -9.60 3.98
C GLN A 23 2.77 -10.91 3.29
N GLY A 24 1.80 -11.81 3.22
CA GLY A 24 1.92 -13.07 2.53
C GLY A 24 0.98 -14.11 3.13
N ALA A 25 0.71 -15.18 2.39
CA ALA A 25 -0.08 -16.28 2.89
C ALA A 25 0.73 -17.08 3.93
N LYS A 26 0.04 -17.89 4.74
CA LYS A 26 0.62 -18.57 5.90
C LYS A 26 1.90 -19.34 5.58
N GLU A 27 1.95 -20.03 4.44
CA GLU A 27 3.07 -20.87 4.04
C GLU A 27 4.09 -20.15 3.15
N GLU A 28 3.84 -18.88 2.84
CA GLU A 28 4.71 -18.10 1.97
C GLU A 28 5.75 -17.32 2.75
N VAL A 29 6.87 -17.01 2.07
CA VAL A 29 7.82 -16.02 2.57
C VAL A 29 7.11 -14.66 2.59
N LYS A 30 7.22 -13.95 3.71
CA LYS A 30 6.56 -12.64 3.85
C LYS A 30 7.39 -11.57 3.18
N THR A 31 6.72 -10.64 2.51
CA THR A 31 7.36 -9.55 1.77
C THR A 31 6.71 -8.22 2.12
N TRP A 32 7.44 -7.14 1.85
CA TRP A 32 6.99 -5.79 2.20
C TRP A 32 6.35 -5.09 1.01
N ALA A 33 5.27 -4.38 1.27
CA ALA A 33 4.57 -3.57 0.27
C ALA A 33 3.93 -2.37 0.94
N VAL A 34 3.59 -1.34 0.15
CA VAL A 34 2.68 -0.31 0.64
C VAL A 34 1.28 -0.93 0.77
N PRO A 35 0.42 -0.41 1.67
CA PRO A 35 -0.93 -0.95 1.80
C PRO A 35 -1.66 -0.93 0.45
N SER A 36 -2.27 -2.06 0.09
CA SER A 36 -2.94 -2.19 -1.21
C SER A 36 -3.89 -3.37 -1.24
N GLY A 37 -4.79 -3.38 -2.22
CA GLY A 37 -5.68 -4.51 -2.43
C GLY A 37 -6.65 -4.30 -3.56
N GLY A 38 -7.51 -5.29 -3.77
CA GLY A 38 -8.44 -5.33 -4.88
C GLY A 38 -9.65 -4.42 -4.70
N LYS A 39 -10.06 -3.79 -5.78
CA LYS A 39 -11.22 -2.91 -5.82
C LYS A 39 -12.50 -3.75 -5.85
N GLU A 40 -13.46 -3.38 -5.03
CA GLU A 40 -14.81 -3.94 -5.09
C GLU A 40 -15.61 -3.27 -6.22
N ALA A 41 -16.63 -3.98 -6.72
CA ALA A 41 -17.38 -3.53 -7.88
C ALA A 41 -18.06 -2.16 -7.68
N THR A 42 -18.48 -1.87 -6.44
CA THR A 42 -19.26 -0.67 -6.12
C THR A 42 -18.39 0.52 -5.70
N GLU A 43 -17.08 0.35 -5.58
CA GLU A 43 -16.19 1.44 -5.16
C GLU A 43 -15.34 1.95 -6.32
N ASN A 44 -14.90 3.22 -6.24
CA ASN A 44 -13.91 3.75 -7.15
C ASN A 44 -12.51 3.44 -6.61
N PHE A 45 -11.46 3.81 -7.34
CA PHE A 45 -10.08 3.53 -6.93
C PHE A 45 -9.71 4.26 -5.64
N GLU A 46 -10.17 5.49 -5.47
CA GLU A 46 -9.90 6.28 -4.26
C GLU A 46 -10.51 5.62 -3.02
N ALA A 47 -11.77 5.19 -3.11
CA ALA A 47 -12.44 4.49 -2.01
C ALA A 47 -11.75 3.16 -1.69
N CYS A 48 -11.30 2.45 -2.72
CA CYS A 48 -10.52 1.22 -2.56
C CYS A 48 -9.23 1.49 -1.76
N CYS A 49 -8.50 2.54 -2.14
CA CYS A 49 -7.28 2.93 -1.44
C CYS A 49 -7.55 3.20 0.04
N ILE A 50 -8.55 4.03 0.32
CA ILE A 50 -8.90 4.41 1.70
C ILE A 50 -9.26 3.15 2.53
N ARG A 51 -10.06 2.26 1.97
CA ARG A 51 -10.48 1.04 2.65
C ARG A 51 -9.29 0.11 2.91
N GLU A 52 -8.45 -0.12 1.91
CA GLU A 52 -7.31 -1.02 2.05
C GLU A 52 -6.29 -0.49 3.06
N VAL A 53 -6.01 0.81 3.05
CA VAL A 53 -5.12 1.42 4.05
C VAL A 53 -5.69 1.18 5.45
N TYR A 54 -6.98 1.40 5.64
CA TYR A 54 -7.62 1.18 6.95
C TYR A 54 -7.55 -0.29 7.38
N GLU A 55 -7.92 -1.21 6.48
CA GLU A 55 -7.92 -2.64 6.82
C GLU A 55 -6.53 -3.14 7.18
N GLU A 56 -5.51 -2.68 6.48
CA GLU A 56 -4.15 -3.17 6.67
C GLU A 56 -3.36 -2.45 7.75
N THR A 57 -3.66 -1.19 8.01
CA THR A 57 -2.86 -0.38 8.94
C THR A 57 -3.64 0.27 10.09
N GLY A 58 -4.96 0.36 9.99
CA GLY A 58 -5.79 1.03 10.98
C GLY A 58 -5.86 2.55 10.80
N PHE A 59 -5.10 3.12 9.88
CA PHE A 59 -5.14 4.56 9.66
C PHE A 59 -6.28 4.95 8.74
N VAL A 60 -6.96 6.06 9.09
CA VAL A 60 -7.96 6.70 8.25
C VAL A 60 -7.26 7.81 7.48
N VAL A 61 -7.33 7.76 6.15
CA VAL A 61 -6.59 8.69 5.30
C VAL A 61 -7.51 9.43 4.35
N ASP A 62 -7.05 10.60 3.88
CA ASP A 62 -7.62 11.31 2.75
C ASP A 62 -6.69 11.14 1.54
N ILE A 63 -7.27 11.13 0.36
CA ILE A 63 -6.53 11.09 -0.90
C ILE A 63 -6.01 12.49 -1.22
N VAL A 64 -4.72 12.59 -1.53
CA VAL A 64 -4.13 13.84 -2.02
C VAL A 64 -4.12 13.87 -3.55
N ARG A 65 -3.54 12.82 -4.16
CA ARG A 65 -3.48 12.73 -5.64
C ARG A 65 -3.00 11.34 -6.05
N GLU A 66 -3.26 10.99 -7.30
CA GLU A 66 -2.70 9.79 -7.91
C GLU A 66 -1.24 10.05 -8.29
N VAL A 67 -0.35 9.10 -7.99
CA VAL A 67 1.10 9.26 -8.22
C VAL A 67 1.69 8.19 -9.12
N LEU A 68 1.00 7.07 -9.33
CA LEU A 68 1.47 6.02 -10.23
C LEU A 68 0.27 5.22 -10.73
N HIS A 69 0.28 4.88 -12.01
CA HIS A 69 -0.76 4.09 -12.63
C HIS A 69 -0.13 2.92 -13.38
N LYS A 70 -0.24 1.73 -12.81
CA LYS A 70 0.17 0.49 -13.49
C LYS A 70 -1.03 -0.03 -14.25
N ASN A 71 -0.89 -0.22 -15.56
CA ASN A 71 -1.99 -0.65 -16.40
C ASN A 71 -1.47 -1.50 -17.55
N ASN A 72 -1.92 -2.75 -17.60
CA ASN A 72 -1.65 -3.64 -18.72
C ASN A 72 -2.91 -4.45 -19.03
N ASP A 73 -2.80 -5.50 -19.84
CA ASP A 73 -3.96 -6.27 -20.29
C ASP A 73 -4.68 -7.04 -19.16
N VAL A 74 -4.00 -7.32 -18.06
CA VAL A 74 -4.53 -8.17 -16.99
C VAL A 74 -4.71 -7.46 -15.66
N VAL A 75 -3.98 -6.35 -15.41
CA VAL A 75 -3.95 -5.68 -14.12
C VAL A 75 -4.00 -4.17 -14.30
N GLU A 76 -4.77 -3.51 -13.44
CA GLU A 76 -4.77 -2.05 -13.33
C GLU A 76 -4.69 -1.69 -11.86
N VAL A 77 -3.62 -1.01 -11.44
CA VAL A 77 -3.44 -0.55 -10.05
C VAL A 77 -3.09 0.92 -10.05
N ARG A 78 -3.81 1.69 -9.23
CA ARG A 78 -3.56 3.12 -9.05
C ARG A 78 -3.00 3.36 -7.66
N TYR A 79 -1.87 4.07 -7.60
CA TYR A 79 -1.21 4.44 -6.35
C TYR A 79 -1.55 5.88 -6.03
N PHE A 80 -1.98 6.12 -4.80
CA PHE A 80 -2.38 7.46 -4.36
C PHE A 80 -1.51 7.93 -3.21
N GLU A 81 -1.05 9.17 -3.29
CA GLU A 81 -0.50 9.85 -2.13
C GLU A 81 -1.65 10.15 -1.17
N THR A 82 -1.45 9.85 0.11
CA THR A 82 -2.47 9.99 1.14
C THR A 82 -1.94 10.76 2.33
N ILE A 83 -2.86 11.29 3.13
CA ILE A 83 -2.53 11.95 4.39
C ILE A 83 -3.39 11.35 5.49
N ILE A 84 -2.77 11.03 6.63
CA ILE A 84 -3.47 10.48 7.79
C ILE A 84 -4.30 11.58 8.44
N LYS A 85 -5.60 11.31 8.64
CA LYS A 85 -6.50 12.21 9.36
C LYS A 85 -7.06 11.60 10.63
N GLY A 86 -6.80 10.33 10.91
CA GLY A 86 -7.31 9.67 12.09
C GLY A 86 -6.90 8.22 12.16
N GLY A 87 -7.50 7.51 13.13
CA GLY A 87 -7.21 6.10 13.35
C GLY A 87 -5.93 5.89 14.13
N GLN A 88 -5.59 4.63 14.31
CA GLN A 88 -4.36 4.24 14.99
C GLN A 88 -3.87 2.94 14.37
N MET A 89 -2.57 2.70 14.50
CA MET A 89 -1.94 1.51 13.90
C MET A 89 -2.57 0.24 14.48
N MET A 90 -3.27 -0.50 13.62
CA MET A 90 -3.99 -1.72 14.00
C MET A 90 -4.37 -2.49 12.74
N ILE A 91 -4.16 -3.79 12.77
CA ILE A 91 -4.51 -4.64 11.62
C ILE A 91 -5.98 -5.03 11.72
N HIS A 92 -6.77 -4.67 10.69
CA HIS A 92 -8.18 -5.07 10.54
C HIS A 92 -8.37 -5.94 9.30
N ASP A 93 -7.32 -6.65 8.89
CA ASP A 93 -7.29 -7.39 7.63
C ASP A 93 -8.20 -8.64 7.68
N PRO A 94 -9.32 -8.66 6.94
CA PRO A 94 -10.22 -9.81 6.94
C PRO A 94 -9.62 -11.04 6.26
N ASP A 95 -8.60 -10.86 5.41
CA ASP A 95 -7.96 -11.95 4.68
C ASP A 95 -6.78 -12.56 5.43
N GLU A 96 -6.40 -11.97 6.56
CA GLU A 96 -5.31 -12.45 7.43
C GLU A 96 -3.97 -12.59 6.72
N LEU A 97 -3.68 -11.67 5.79
CA LEU A 97 -2.43 -11.67 5.04
C LEU A 97 -1.38 -10.71 5.60
N ILE A 98 -1.77 -9.82 6.52
CA ILE A 98 -0.90 -8.79 7.08
C ILE A 98 -0.34 -9.25 8.41
N TYR A 99 0.99 -9.24 8.54
CA TYR A 99 1.71 -9.70 9.74
C TYR A 99 2.33 -8.58 10.53
N GLU A 100 2.69 -7.47 9.88
CA GLU A 100 3.39 -6.37 10.54
C GLU A 100 3.11 -5.08 9.80
N ILE A 101 3.06 -3.98 10.54
CA ILE A 101 2.93 -2.62 10.00
C ILE A 101 4.17 -1.86 10.48
N ALA A 102 4.84 -1.15 9.57
CA ALA A 102 6.02 -0.38 9.97
C ALA A 102 6.20 0.85 9.10
N TRP A 103 6.87 1.84 9.69
CA TRP A 103 7.39 3.01 8.97
C TRP A 103 8.81 2.68 8.56
N LYS A 104 9.12 2.77 7.26
CA LYS A 104 10.42 2.40 6.72
C LYS A 104 11.16 3.62 6.19
N SER A 105 12.40 3.78 6.62
CA SER A 105 13.30 4.83 6.14
C SER A 105 13.82 4.46 4.74
N LYS A 106 14.43 5.46 4.09
CA LYS A 106 15.06 5.25 2.78
C LYS A 106 16.12 4.15 2.84
N ASP A 107 16.96 4.16 3.87
CA ASP A 107 18.01 3.16 4.03
C ASP A 107 17.44 1.76 4.21
N GLU A 108 16.38 1.63 5.01
CA GLU A 108 15.70 0.34 5.19
C GLU A 108 15.09 -0.15 3.89
N LEU A 109 14.47 0.76 3.13
CA LEU A 109 13.80 0.41 1.88
C LEU A 109 14.77 -0.17 0.82
N LEU A 110 16.04 0.21 0.89
CA LEU A 110 17.05 -0.32 -0.03
C LEU A 110 17.21 -1.84 0.08
N ASP A 111 17.02 -2.39 1.28
CA ASP A 111 17.31 -3.80 1.56
C ASP A 111 16.08 -4.68 1.76
N LEU A 112 14.88 -4.10 1.76
CA LEU A 112 13.66 -4.89 1.97
C LEU A 112 13.39 -5.83 0.80
N THR A 113 12.89 -7.02 1.13
CA THR A 113 12.32 -7.91 0.10
C THR A 113 10.91 -7.42 -0.19
N LEU A 114 10.72 -6.88 -1.39
CA LEU A 114 9.44 -6.27 -1.79
C LEU A 114 8.53 -7.27 -2.49
N THR A 115 7.24 -7.15 -2.22
CA THR A 115 6.20 -7.90 -2.95
C THR A 115 6.25 -7.53 -4.44
N PHE A 116 6.48 -6.23 -4.73
CA PHE A 116 6.58 -5.71 -6.08
C PHE A 116 7.95 -5.06 -6.27
N PRO A 117 8.99 -5.87 -6.59
CA PRO A 117 10.36 -5.33 -6.70
C PRO A 117 10.52 -4.21 -7.71
N GLU A 118 9.66 -4.18 -8.73
CA GLU A 118 9.66 -3.14 -9.75
C GLU A 118 9.34 -1.75 -9.17
N ASP A 119 8.73 -1.69 -7.98
CA ASP A 119 8.36 -0.42 -7.35
C ASP A 119 9.52 0.26 -6.60
N ARG A 120 10.63 -0.44 -6.39
CA ARG A 120 11.70 0.06 -5.51
C ARG A 120 12.17 1.47 -5.90
N GLN A 121 12.46 1.70 -7.17
CA GLN A 121 12.97 3.00 -7.62
C GLN A 121 11.94 4.10 -7.40
N PHE A 122 10.67 3.81 -7.70
CA PHE A 122 9.59 4.76 -7.47
C PHE A 122 9.47 5.09 -5.98
N LEU A 123 9.43 4.08 -5.12
CA LEU A 123 9.28 4.29 -3.68
C LEU A 123 10.48 5.06 -3.09
N LEU A 124 11.70 4.74 -3.53
CA LEU A 124 12.88 5.48 -3.09
C LEU A 124 12.81 6.95 -3.50
N SER A 125 12.23 7.24 -4.66
CA SER A 125 12.11 8.62 -5.15
C SER A 125 11.20 9.49 -4.30
N LEU A 126 10.31 8.87 -3.51
CA LEU A 126 9.40 9.60 -2.61
C LEU A 126 10.08 10.07 -1.33
N LEU A 127 11.23 9.48 -1.00
CA LEU A 127 11.97 9.76 0.23
C LEU A 127 13.18 10.64 -0.07
N THR A 128 13.37 11.66 0.73
CA THR A 128 14.47 12.63 0.53
C THR A 128 15.79 12.21 1.16
#